data_4ea443dd0765804f0a16aa6cefb68f78
#
_entry.id   4ea443dd0765804f0a16aa6cefb68f78
#
_cell.length_a   1.000
_cell.length_b   1.000
_cell.length_c   1.000
_cell.angle_alpha   90.00
_cell.angle_beta   90.00
_cell.angle_gamma   90.00
#
_symmetry.space_group_name_H-M   'P 1'
#
loop_
_entity.id
_entity.type
_entity.pdbx_description
1 polymer ?
#
loop_
_entity_poly.entity_id
_entity_poly.type
_entity_poly.pdbx_seq_one_letter_code
_entity_poly.pdbx_strand_id
1 'polypeptide(L)'
;HLRTRRQRQMCIRDRALRDVEKEIERMESWATTPKPNVPADNLALDASVKDPATFIRTMYNLIYLAFKTDSTRYATYMLQSMNSSKWDNVPIALGLGATHHLLAHNAVKGGVHLERLGKYDKFQADLLAEFIAKLADTPEGEGSMLDSTVVLYGSSNSQTHVNTDYPLMLAGGEKLGLKPGRLIDFGQVAPPLSNIYLTLLNALDVPSQQFSDSN
;
A
#
# COMPACT_ATOMS: atom_id res chain seq x y z
N HIS A 1 -8.33 -27.88 35.84
CA HIS A 1 -8.26 -26.61 36.59
C HIS A 1 -8.73 -25.47 35.66
N LEU A 2 -10.01 -25.13 35.80
CA LEU A 2 -10.59 -23.97 35.11
C LEU A 2 -10.10 -22.70 35.85
N ARG A 3 -9.19 -21.96 35.21
CA ARG A 3 -8.84 -20.61 35.71
C ARG A 3 -10.12 -19.76 35.76
N THR A 4 -10.33 -19.05 36.88
CA THR A 4 -11.48 -18.17 37.04
C THR A 4 -11.44 -17.07 35.96
N ARG A 5 -12.59 -16.49 35.60
CA ARG A 5 -12.69 -15.41 34.65
C ARG A 5 -11.76 -14.24 35.00
N ARG A 6 -11.61 -13.95 36.28
CA ARG A 6 -10.73 -12.90 36.81
C ARG A 6 -9.24 -13.22 36.59
N GLN A 7 -8.82 -14.48 36.76
CA GLN A 7 -7.44 -14.91 36.51
C GLN A 7 -7.11 -14.87 34.99
N ARG A 8 -8.07 -15.18 34.12
CA ARG A 8 -7.87 -15.03 32.65
C ARG A 8 -7.72 -13.58 32.26
N GLN A 9 -8.54 -12.68 32.79
CA GLN A 9 -8.45 -11.24 32.53
C GLN A 9 -7.12 -10.66 33.03
N MET A 10 -6.64 -11.06 34.21
CA MET A 10 -5.31 -10.67 34.69
C MET A 10 -4.20 -11.15 33.76
N CYS A 11 -4.21 -12.40 33.35
CA CYS A 11 -3.18 -12.95 32.46
C CYS A 11 -3.17 -12.25 31.09
N ILE A 12 -4.33 -11.86 30.54
CA ILE A 12 -4.44 -11.11 29.29
C ILE A 12 -3.86 -9.70 29.48
N ARG A 13 -4.23 -9.03 30.57
CA ARG A 13 -3.72 -7.69 30.90
C ARG A 13 -2.21 -7.69 31.12
N ASP A 14 -1.68 -8.65 31.87
CA ASP A 14 -0.24 -8.76 32.14
C ASP A 14 0.56 -9.10 30.88
N ARG A 15 -0.04 -9.84 29.95
CA ARG A 15 0.58 -10.12 28.64
C ARG A 15 0.60 -8.85 27.79
N ALA A 16 -0.54 -8.17 27.67
CA ALA A 16 -0.63 -6.93 26.93
C ALA A 16 0.32 -5.85 27.46
N LEU A 17 0.47 -5.74 28.78
CA LEU A 17 1.42 -4.80 29.39
C LEU A 17 2.87 -5.16 29.01
N ARG A 18 3.24 -6.43 29.10
CA ARG A 18 4.58 -6.88 28.70
C ARG A 18 4.86 -6.70 27.21
N ASP A 19 3.85 -6.83 26.37
CA ASP A 19 4.00 -6.60 24.94
C ASP A 19 4.23 -5.11 24.65
N VAL A 20 3.55 -4.22 25.38
CA VAL A 20 3.79 -2.77 25.33
C VAL A 20 5.19 -2.40 25.86
N GLU A 21 5.62 -2.98 26.99
CA GLU A 21 6.97 -2.76 27.53
C GLU A 21 8.06 -3.14 26.53
N LYS A 22 7.94 -4.32 25.90
CA LYS A 22 8.87 -4.76 24.85
C LYS A 22 8.87 -3.84 23.63
N GLU A 23 7.71 -3.32 23.25
CA GLU A 23 7.61 -2.40 22.14
C GLU A 23 8.27 -1.06 22.47
N ILE A 24 8.11 -0.56 23.70
CA ILE A 24 8.80 0.65 24.18
C ILE A 24 10.32 0.45 24.14
N GLU A 25 10.84 -0.65 24.71
CA GLU A 25 12.27 -0.98 24.69
C GLU A 25 12.81 -1.04 23.26
N ARG A 26 12.05 -1.66 22.36
CA ARG A 26 12.39 -1.73 20.95
C ARG A 26 12.41 -0.34 20.28
N MET A 27 11.43 0.51 20.58
CA MET A 27 11.35 1.87 20.06
C MET A 27 12.50 2.74 20.60
N GLU A 28 12.85 2.63 21.88
CA GLU A 28 13.98 3.33 22.48
C GLU A 28 15.32 2.92 21.86
N SER A 29 15.54 1.62 21.72
CA SER A 29 16.72 1.06 21.05
C SER A 29 16.81 1.54 19.59
N TRP A 30 15.68 1.56 18.89
CA TRP A 30 15.62 1.99 17.51
C TRP A 30 15.84 3.52 17.37
N ALA A 31 15.34 4.32 18.30
CA ALA A 31 15.54 5.79 18.31
C ALA A 31 17.03 6.16 18.43
N THR A 32 17.81 5.34 19.12
CA THR A 32 19.26 5.55 19.30
C THR A 32 20.13 4.93 18.18
N THR A 33 19.53 4.09 17.32
CA THR A 33 20.22 3.48 16.18
C THR A 33 20.55 4.54 15.12
N PRO A 34 21.83 4.72 14.74
CA PRO A 34 22.18 5.67 13.69
C PRO A 34 21.45 5.35 12.38
N LYS A 35 20.83 6.36 11.78
CA LYS A 35 20.15 6.21 10.50
C LYS A 35 21.09 6.51 9.34
N PRO A 36 20.98 5.82 8.21
CA PRO A 36 21.73 6.16 7.02
C PRO A 36 21.46 7.60 6.61
N ASN A 37 22.53 8.34 6.30
CA ASN A 37 22.36 9.65 5.67
C ASN A 37 22.05 9.43 4.19
N VAL A 38 20.86 9.78 3.76
CA VAL A 38 20.43 9.65 2.36
C VAL A 38 20.12 11.02 1.79
N PRO A 39 20.57 11.31 0.55
CA PRO A 39 20.21 12.55 -0.12
C PRO A 39 18.68 12.68 -0.28
N ALA A 40 18.16 13.84 0.08
CA ALA A 40 16.75 14.18 -0.06
C ALA A 40 16.51 15.19 -1.20
N ASP A 41 17.42 15.27 -2.15
CA ASP A 41 17.51 16.34 -3.16
C ASP A 41 16.34 16.36 -4.15
N ASN A 42 15.54 15.29 -4.19
CA ASN A 42 14.42 15.14 -5.12
C ASN A 42 13.03 15.26 -4.45
N LEU A 43 12.96 15.96 -3.32
CA LEU A 43 11.69 16.20 -2.63
C LEU A 43 11.18 17.61 -2.95
N ALA A 44 10.16 17.69 -3.79
CA ALA A 44 9.42 18.94 -4.01
C ALA A 44 8.34 19.12 -2.94
N LEU A 45 8.75 19.55 -1.75
CA LEU A 45 7.88 19.67 -0.57
C LEU A 45 6.78 20.74 -0.74
N ASP A 46 6.92 21.62 -1.70
CA ASP A 46 5.95 22.63 -2.10
C ASP A 46 5.01 22.18 -3.23
N ALA A 47 5.20 20.94 -3.72
CA ALA A 47 4.34 20.37 -4.75
C ALA A 47 2.87 20.34 -4.29
N SER A 48 1.98 20.58 -5.21
CA SER A 48 0.56 20.71 -4.94
C SER A 48 -0.30 19.92 -5.93
N VAL A 49 -1.60 19.86 -5.66
CA VAL A 49 -2.59 19.24 -6.56
C VAL A 49 -2.62 19.86 -7.97
N LYS A 50 -2.01 21.03 -8.18
CA LYS A 50 -1.89 21.64 -9.50
C LYS A 50 -0.81 20.98 -10.36
N ASP A 51 0.17 20.34 -9.70
CA ASP A 51 1.16 19.46 -10.31
C ASP A 51 1.08 18.08 -9.65
N PRO A 52 0.06 17.29 -9.99
CA PRO A 52 -0.20 16.02 -9.32
C PRO A 52 0.91 14.99 -9.52
N ALA A 53 1.61 15.02 -10.65
CA ALA A 53 2.71 14.10 -10.91
C ALA A 53 3.87 14.32 -9.92
N THR A 54 4.31 15.56 -9.78
CA THR A 54 5.38 15.93 -8.84
C THR A 54 4.96 15.65 -7.40
N PHE A 55 3.71 15.93 -7.04
CA PHE A 55 3.22 15.62 -5.69
C PHE A 55 3.26 14.12 -5.39
N ILE A 56 2.69 13.29 -6.26
CA ILE A 56 2.64 11.82 -6.05
C ILE A 56 4.06 11.24 -6.04
N ARG A 57 4.96 11.67 -6.94
CA ARG A 57 6.38 11.27 -6.90
C ARG A 57 7.04 11.64 -5.58
N THR A 58 6.77 12.84 -5.07
CA THR A 58 7.32 13.28 -3.77
C THR A 58 6.84 12.37 -2.64
N MET A 59 5.56 12.00 -2.63
CA MET A 59 5.02 11.06 -1.63
C MET A 59 5.66 9.68 -1.74
N TYR A 60 5.82 9.13 -2.95
CA TYR A 60 6.54 7.87 -3.16
C TYR A 60 8.02 7.98 -2.76
N ASN A 61 8.67 9.11 -3.03
CA ASN A 61 10.04 9.34 -2.59
C ASN A 61 10.16 9.41 -1.07
N LEU A 62 9.21 10.01 -0.36
CA LEU A 62 9.18 9.99 1.10
C LEU A 62 9.02 8.58 1.66
N ILE A 63 8.14 7.76 1.08
CA ILE A 63 7.99 6.34 1.44
C ILE A 63 9.31 5.59 1.20
N TYR A 64 9.91 5.77 0.02
CA TYR A 64 11.19 5.18 -0.32
C TYR A 64 12.29 5.55 0.69
N LEU A 65 12.43 6.83 1.03
CA LEU A 65 13.40 7.31 1.99
C LEU A 65 13.15 6.75 3.38
N ALA A 66 11.89 6.67 3.80
CA ALA A 66 11.51 6.10 5.08
C ALA A 66 11.88 4.62 5.19
N PHE A 67 11.72 3.85 4.11
CA PHE A 67 12.17 2.45 4.04
C PHE A 67 13.69 2.36 4.01
N LYS A 68 14.35 3.14 3.16
CA LYS A 68 15.83 3.12 3.02
C LYS A 68 16.56 3.50 4.31
N THR A 69 15.94 4.33 5.14
CA THR A 69 16.48 4.73 6.45
C THR A 69 15.99 3.84 7.60
N ASP A 70 15.21 2.81 7.31
CA ASP A 70 14.51 1.99 8.30
C ASP A 70 13.72 2.85 9.31
N SER A 71 13.18 3.98 8.85
CA SER A 71 12.34 4.87 9.67
C SER A 71 10.94 4.30 9.87
N THR A 72 10.48 3.48 8.95
CA THR A 72 9.31 2.63 9.05
C THR A 72 9.49 1.41 8.17
N ARG A 73 8.78 0.33 8.49
CA ARG A 73 8.69 -0.87 7.64
C ARG A 73 7.33 -1.05 7.01
N TYR A 74 6.40 -0.16 7.32
CA TYR A 74 5.04 -0.18 6.80
C TYR A 74 4.65 1.21 6.35
N ALA A 75 4.03 1.30 5.20
CA ALA A 75 3.44 2.53 4.70
C ALA A 75 2.10 2.24 4.04
N THR A 76 1.14 3.10 4.26
CA THR A 76 -0.12 3.12 3.52
C THR A 76 -0.28 4.50 2.89
N TYR A 77 -0.66 4.52 1.63
CA TYR A 77 -0.85 5.75 0.90
C TYR A 77 -2.17 5.71 0.12
N MET A 78 -3.09 6.56 0.49
CA MET A 78 -4.30 6.78 -0.28
C MET A 78 -4.00 7.81 -1.36
N LEU A 79 -3.80 7.36 -2.60
CA LEU A 79 -3.54 8.22 -3.76
C LEU A 79 -4.67 9.22 -3.98
N GLN A 80 -5.88 8.83 -3.65
CA GLN A 80 -7.06 9.65 -3.85
C GLN A 80 -8.16 9.30 -2.85
N SER A 81 -8.73 10.33 -2.23
CA SER A 81 -9.97 10.19 -1.47
C SER A 81 -11.17 10.42 -2.40
N MET A 82 -12.21 9.62 -2.22
CA MET A 82 -13.46 9.82 -2.95
C MET A 82 -14.21 11.05 -2.44
N ASN A 83 -14.81 11.74 -3.38
CA ASN A 83 -15.87 12.74 -3.23
C ASN A 83 -15.52 13.97 -2.36
N SER A 84 -15.51 15.14 -2.97
CA SER A 84 -15.37 16.49 -2.36
C SER A 84 -13.99 16.90 -1.84
N SER A 85 -12.95 16.11 -1.98
CA SER A 85 -11.59 16.57 -1.67
C SER A 85 -10.95 17.26 -2.86
N LYS A 86 -9.96 18.13 -2.60
CA LYS A 86 -9.14 18.75 -3.66
C LYS A 86 -8.47 17.70 -4.57
N TRP A 87 -8.28 16.47 -4.07
CA TRP A 87 -7.66 15.35 -4.77
C TRP A 87 -8.57 14.69 -5.80
N ASP A 88 -9.89 14.80 -5.65
CA ASP A 88 -10.83 14.36 -6.68
C ASP A 88 -10.71 15.16 -7.97
N ASN A 89 -10.04 16.32 -7.90
CA ASN A 89 -9.80 17.21 -9.04
C ASN A 89 -8.49 16.92 -9.81
N VAL A 90 -7.69 15.93 -9.41
CA VAL A 90 -6.45 15.57 -10.15
C VAL A 90 -6.70 15.31 -11.63
N PRO A 91 -7.72 14.55 -12.04
CA PRO A 91 -8.01 14.38 -13.48
C PRO A 91 -8.35 15.68 -14.20
N ILE A 92 -8.95 16.66 -13.52
CA ILE A 92 -9.21 18.00 -14.08
C ILE A 92 -7.89 18.73 -14.35
N ALA A 93 -6.95 18.66 -13.40
CA ALA A 93 -5.61 19.24 -13.56
C ALA A 93 -4.83 18.58 -14.73
N LEU A 94 -5.12 17.32 -15.03
CA LEU A 94 -4.59 16.57 -16.17
C LEU A 94 -5.34 16.83 -17.48
N GLY A 95 -6.32 17.74 -17.51
CA GLY A 95 -7.10 18.06 -18.69
C GLY A 95 -8.15 17.00 -19.08
N LEU A 96 -8.50 16.09 -18.18
CA LEU A 96 -9.47 15.01 -18.46
C LEU A 96 -10.92 15.46 -18.33
N GLY A 97 -11.15 16.71 -17.91
CA GLY A 97 -12.45 17.40 -17.99
C GLY A 97 -13.48 17.03 -16.95
N ALA A 98 -13.16 16.15 -15.98
CA ALA A 98 -14.06 15.77 -14.89
C ALA A 98 -13.26 15.31 -13.67
N THR A 99 -13.90 15.28 -12.50
CA THR A 99 -13.35 14.67 -11.29
C THR A 99 -13.21 13.15 -11.47
N HIS A 100 -12.36 12.50 -10.67
CA HIS A 100 -12.24 11.03 -10.73
C HIS A 100 -13.59 10.34 -10.49
N HIS A 101 -14.34 10.79 -9.50
CA HIS A 101 -15.69 10.27 -9.23
C HIS A 101 -16.59 10.30 -10.47
N LEU A 102 -16.61 11.44 -11.18
CA LEU A 102 -17.40 11.56 -12.41
C LEU A 102 -16.80 10.76 -13.58
N LEU A 103 -15.48 10.64 -13.68
CA LEU A 103 -14.85 9.76 -14.68
C LEU A 103 -15.28 8.31 -14.48
N ALA A 104 -15.23 7.81 -13.23
CA ALA A 104 -15.64 6.45 -12.90
C ALA A 104 -17.12 6.21 -13.21
N HIS A 105 -18.02 7.11 -12.80
CA HIS A 105 -19.45 6.99 -13.11
C HIS A 105 -19.77 7.07 -14.60
N ASN A 106 -19.02 7.88 -15.35
CA ASN A 106 -19.27 8.04 -16.78
C ASN A 106 -18.63 6.92 -17.62
N ALA A 107 -17.65 6.20 -17.10
CA ALA A 107 -16.94 5.15 -17.84
C ALA A 107 -17.86 4.04 -18.36
N VAL A 108 -18.96 3.76 -17.64
CA VAL A 108 -19.99 2.79 -18.08
C VAL A 108 -20.64 3.14 -19.43
N LYS A 109 -20.54 4.40 -19.86
CA LYS A 109 -21.04 4.84 -21.17
C LYS A 109 -20.10 4.43 -22.31
N GLY A 110 -18.92 3.91 -22.01
CA GLY A 110 -17.92 3.50 -23.02
C GLY A 110 -17.31 4.68 -23.81
N GLY A 111 -16.64 4.36 -24.90
CA GLY A 111 -16.04 5.35 -25.81
C GLY A 111 -15.11 6.32 -25.08
N VAL A 112 -15.22 7.61 -25.42
CA VAL A 112 -14.37 8.69 -24.85
C VAL A 112 -14.40 8.76 -23.32
N HIS A 113 -15.49 8.32 -22.69
CA HIS A 113 -15.59 8.33 -21.24
C HIS A 113 -14.68 7.26 -20.59
N LEU A 114 -14.70 6.06 -21.14
CA LEU A 114 -13.81 4.97 -20.72
C LEU A 114 -12.35 5.31 -21.01
N GLU A 115 -12.07 5.91 -22.18
CA GLU A 115 -10.72 6.36 -22.53
C GLU A 115 -10.16 7.39 -21.52
N ARG A 116 -10.99 8.34 -21.07
CA ARG A 116 -10.58 9.33 -20.07
C ARG A 116 -10.24 8.69 -18.73
N LEU A 117 -11.04 7.75 -18.26
CA LEU A 117 -10.71 6.99 -17.06
C LEU A 117 -9.41 6.20 -17.24
N GLY A 118 -9.28 5.46 -18.35
CA GLY A 118 -8.06 4.70 -18.67
C GLY A 118 -6.80 5.56 -18.74
N LYS A 119 -6.88 6.80 -19.22
CA LYS A 119 -5.76 7.75 -19.17
C LYS A 119 -5.38 8.13 -17.74
N TYR A 120 -6.37 8.27 -16.87
CA TYR A 120 -6.12 8.56 -15.46
C TYR A 120 -5.51 7.35 -14.74
N ASP A 121 -6.05 6.16 -14.95
CA ASP A 121 -5.52 4.92 -14.37
C ASP A 121 -4.08 4.67 -14.84
N LYS A 122 -3.82 4.91 -16.15
CA LYS A 122 -2.45 4.83 -16.67
C LYS A 122 -1.51 5.83 -16.02
N PHE A 123 -1.94 7.06 -15.81
CA PHE A 123 -1.15 8.08 -15.11
C PHE A 123 -0.74 7.62 -13.70
N GLN A 124 -1.66 7.03 -12.95
CA GLN A 124 -1.36 6.50 -11.62
C GLN A 124 -0.43 5.29 -11.68
N ALA A 125 -0.68 4.38 -12.64
CA ALA A 125 0.14 3.19 -12.83
C ALA A 125 1.58 3.53 -13.27
N ASP A 126 1.77 4.54 -14.11
CA ASP A 126 3.10 5.00 -14.53
C ASP A 126 3.92 5.50 -13.33
N LEU A 127 3.30 6.30 -12.43
CA LEU A 127 3.96 6.80 -11.22
C LEU A 127 4.27 5.68 -10.22
N LEU A 128 3.39 4.70 -10.09
CA LEU A 128 3.65 3.51 -9.29
C LEU A 128 4.81 2.69 -9.88
N ALA A 129 4.86 2.54 -11.20
CA ALA A 129 5.94 1.83 -11.87
C ALA A 129 7.30 2.51 -11.65
N GLU A 130 7.37 3.86 -11.66
CA GLU A 130 8.58 4.61 -11.30
C GLU A 130 9.03 4.28 -9.85
N PHE A 131 8.10 4.19 -8.92
CA PHE A 131 8.40 3.83 -7.53
C PHE A 131 8.89 2.40 -7.39
N ILE A 132 8.24 1.43 -8.05
CA ILE A 132 8.64 0.02 -8.06
C ILE A 132 10.03 -0.14 -8.69
N ALA A 133 10.29 0.53 -9.82
CA ALA A 133 11.60 0.52 -10.47
C ALA A 133 12.68 1.07 -9.52
N LYS A 134 12.40 2.15 -8.80
CA LYS A 134 13.33 2.70 -7.81
C LYS A 134 13.67 1.72 -6.70
N LEU A 135 12.71 0.93 -6.21
CA LEU A 135 12.96 -0.13 -5.24
C LEU A 135 13.81 -1.25 -5.85
N ALA A 136 13.52 -1.63 -7.11
CA ALA A 136 14.27 -2.65 -7.84
C ALA A 136 15.72 -2.24 -8.13
N ASP A 137 15.95 -0.96 -8.44
CA ASP A 137 17.28 -0.42 -8.72
C ASP A 137 18.09 -0.13 -7.45
N THR A 138 17.50 -0.25 -6.27
CA THR A 138 18.18 -0.01 -5.00
C THR A 138 18.78 -1.30 -4.47
N PRO A 139 20.12 -1.45 -4.43
CA PRO A 139 20.76 -2.64 -3.88
C PRO A 139 20.46 -2.84 -2.40
N GLU A 140 20.17 -4.08 -2.00
CA GLU A 140 19.97 -4.50 -0.62
C GLU A 140 20.48 -5.93 -0.41
N GLY A 141 21.62 -6.06 0.26
CA GLY A 141 22.32 -7.34 0.40
C GLY A 141 22.68 -7.94 -0.96
N GLU A 142 22.30 -9.20 -1.19
CA GLU A 142 22.53 -9.90 -2.45
C GLU A 142 21.43 -9.67 -3.51
N GLY A 143 20.57 -8.68 -3.31
CA GLY A 143 19.48 -8.40 -4.23
C GLY A 143 19.11 -6.92 -4.22
N SER A 144 17.83 -6.66 -4.43
CA SER A 144 17.25 -5.32 -4.43
C SER A 144 16.36 -5.09 -3.21
N MET A 145 16.06 -3.83 -2.93
CA MET A 145 15.09 -3.47 -1.92
C MET A 145 13.68 -3.99 -2.27
N LEU A 146 13.36 -4.14 -3.56
CA LEU A 146 12.08 -4.70 -3.99
C LEU A 146 11.94 -6.17 -3.59
N ASP A 147 13.03 -6.94 -3.54
CA ASP A 147 12.96 -8.36 -3.17
C ASP A 147 12.51 -8.57 -1.72
N SER A 148 12.80 -7.60 -0.85
CA SER A 148 12.41 -7.60 0.57
C SER A 148 11.19 -6.71 0.86
N THR A 149 10.64 -6.04 -0.15
CA THR A 149 9.49 -5.15 0.00
C THR A 149 8.29 -5.70 -0.76
N VAL A 150 7.12 -5.65 -0.15
CA VAL A 150 5.86 -5.98 -0.82
C VAL A 150 5.11 -4.70 -1.11
N VAL A 151 4.79 -4.47 -2.37
CA VAL A 151 3.92 -3.38 -2.82
C VAL A 151 2.59 -3.96 -3.25
N LEU A 152 1.54 -3.69 -2.47
CA LEU A 152 0.16 -4.01 -2.83
C LEU A 152 -0.54 -2.73 -3.29
N TYR A 153 -1.05 -2.74 -4.50
CA TYR A 153 -1.78 -1.63 -5.10
C TYR A 153 -3.12 -2.10 -5.64
N GLY A 154 -4.14 -1.29 -5.48
CA GLY A 154 -5.45 -1.59 -6.01
C GLY A 154 -6.50 -0.56 -5.61
N SER A 155 -7.73 -0.84 -5.97
CA SER A 155 -8.91 -0.04 -5.64
C SER A 155 -9.83 -0.81 -4.71
N SER A 156 -10.69 -0.12 -4.00
CA SER A 156 -11.76 -0.72 -3.20
C SER A 156 -13.03 -1.00 -4.01
N ASN A 157 -13.08 -0.55 -5.26
CA ASN A 157 -14.23 -0.74 -6.15
C ASN A 157 -13.73 -1.12 -7.55
N SER A 158 -14.46 -2.00 -8.23
CA SER A 158 -14.20 -2.38 -9.61
C SER A 158 -14.97 -1.49 -10.59
N GLN A 159 -16.22 -1.20 -10.28
CA GLN A 159 -17.14 -0.51 -11.16
C GLN A 159 -18.08 0.34 -10.31
N THR A 160 -18.05 1.67 -10.47
CA THR A 160 -18.82 2.60 -9.66
C THR A 160 -18.78 2.27 -8.16
N HIS A 161 -19.81 1.73 -7.56
CA HIS A 161 -19.89 1.37 -6.14
C HIS A 161 -19.85 -0.16 -5.90
N VAL A 162 -19.41 -0.93 -6.90
CA VAL A 162 -19.29 -2.39 -6.80
C VAL A 162 -17.92 -2.73 -6.22
N ASN A 163 -17.91 -3.54 -5.18
CA ASN A 163 -16.71 -3.95 -4.45
C ASN A 163 -16.35 -5.43 -4.68
N THR A 164 -16.59 -5.93 -5.89
CA THR A 164 -16.20 -7.27 -6.34
C THR A 164 -15.29 -7.16 -7.57
N ASP A 165 -14.53 -8.18 -7.84
CA ASP A 165 -13.76 -8.37 -9.09
C ASP A 165 -12.83 -7.18 -9.44
N TYR A 166 -12.30 -6.49 -8.45
CA TYR A 166 -11.39 -5.38 -8.71
C TYR A 166 -9.94 -5.88 -8.87
N PRO A 167 -9.19 -5.26 -9.79
CA PRO A 167 -7.81 -5.66 -10.03
C PRO A 167 -6.94 -5.24 -8.85
N LEU A 168 -6.05 -6.17 -8.46
CA LEU A 168 -4.99 -5.93 -7.49
C LEU A 168 -3.65 -6.21 -8.15
N MET A 169 -2.64 -5.41 -7.85
CA MET A 169 -1.26 -5.62 -8.26
C MET A 169 -0.41 -5.89 -7.02
N LEU A 170 0.39 -6.93 -7.11
CA LEU A 170 1.39 -7.28 -6.11
C LEU A 170 2.76 -7.28 -6.77
N ALA A 171 3.69 -6.49 -6.23
CA ALA A 171 5.06 -6.46 -6.70
C ALA A 171 6.04 -6.70 -5.56
N GLY A 172 7.18 -7.31 -5.89
CA GLY A 172 8.26 -7.59 -4.93
C GLY A 172 7.98 -8.76 -4.00
N GLY A 173 8.78 -8.85 -2.93
CA GLY A 173 8.63 -9.87 -1.89
C GLY A 173 9.19 -11.25 -2.27
N GLU A 174 10.09 -11.36 -3.23
CA GLU A 174 10.68 -12.66 -3.61
C GLU A 174 11.45 -13.29 -2.44
N LYS A 175 12.20 -12.49 -1.68
CA LYS A 175 12.90 -12.95 -0.45
C LYS A 175 11.94 -13.32 0.67
N LEU A 176 10.69 -12.90 0.59
CA LEU A 176 9.63 -13.24 1.53
C LEU A 176 8.81 -14.47 1.05
N GLY A 177 9.26 -15.15 -0.01
CA GLY A 177 8.60 -16.33 -0.56
C GLY A 177 7.43 -16.04 -1.49
N LEU A 178 7.17 -14.78 -1.83
CA LEU A 178 6.14 -14.44 -2.80
C LEU A 178 6.64 -14.70 -4.22
N LYS A 179 5.71 -14.95 -5.15
CA LYS A 179 5.99 -15.24 -6.56
C LYS A 179 5.27 -14.22 -7.44
N PRO A 180 5.82 -13.00 -7.60
CA PRO A 180 5.24 -11.98 -8.46
C PRO A 180 5.35 -12.35 -9.95
N GLY A 181 4.91 -11.45 -10.84
CA GLY A 181 5.07 -11.61 -12.29
C GLY A 181 4.09 -12.58 -12.95
N ARG A 182 2.96 -12.87 -12.33
CA ARG A 182 1.91 -13.74 -12.88
C ARG A 182 0.54 -13.08 -12.80
N LEU A 183 -0.30 -13.37 -13.80
CA LEU A 183 -1.72 -13.06 -13.75
C LEU A 183 -2.46 -14.22 -13.08
N ILE A 184 -3.29 -13.93 -12.11
CA ILE A 184 -4.16 -14.89 -11.46
C ILE A 184 -5.60 -14.42 -11.68
N ASP A 185 -6.36 -15.19 -12.43
CA ASP A 185 -7.79 -15.00 -12.60
C ASP A 185 -8.52 -16.07 -11.79
N PHE A 186 -9.29 -15.63 -10.81
CA PHE A 186 -10.06 -16.53 -9.95
C PHE A 186 -11.43 -16.92 -10.57
N GLY A 187 -11.76 -16.37 -11.73
CA GLY A 187 -13.04 -16.63 -12.40
C GLY A 187 -14.24 -16.16 -11.57
N GLN A 188 -15.35 -16.92 -11.64
CA GLN A 188 -16.60 -16.51 -10.99
C GLN A 188 -16.66 -16.80 -9.48
N VAL A 189 -15.76 -17.61 -8.96
CA VAL A 189 -15.69 -17.96 -7.52
C VAL A 189 -14.37 -17.45 -6.95
N ALA A 190 -14.28 -16.13 -6.82
CA ALA A 190 -13.12 -15.52 -6.23
C ALA A 190 -13.07 -15.80 -4.72
N PRO A 191 -11.88 -16.12 -4.17
CA PRO A 191 -11.71 -16.24 -2.73
C PRO A 191 -11.87 -14.87 -2.05
N PRO A 192 -12.12 -14.83 -0.74
CA PRO A 192 -12.14 -13.59 0.02
C PRO A 192 -10.84 -12.79 -0.16
N LEU A 193 -10.95 -11.47 -0.28
CA LEU A 193 -9.77 -10.58 -0.36
C LEU A 193 -8.85 -10.75 0.85
N SER A 194 -9.40 -11.06 2.01
CA SER A 194 -8.68 -11.35 3.25
C SER A 194 -7.64 -12.46 3.12
N ASN A 195 -7.76 -13.37 2.14
CA ASN A 195 -6.75 -14.40 1.86
C ASN A 195 -5.42 -13.80 1.39
N ILE A 196 -5.44 -12.69 0.64
CA ILE A 196 -4.19 -12.01 0.27
C ILE A 196 -3.54 -11.38 1.51
N TYR A 197 -4.32 -10.76 2.40
CA TYR A 197 -3.78 -10.20 3.63
C TYR A 197 -3.23 -11.27 4.57
N LEU A 198 -3.89 -12.42 4.68
CA LEU A 198 -3.36 -13.56 5.43
C LEU A 198 -2.04 -14.06 4.84
N THR A 199 -1.96 -14.15 3.51
CA THR A 199 -0.72 -14.51 2.80
C THR A 199 0.40 -13.51 3.11
N LEU A 200 0.11 -12.21 3.06
CA LEU A 200 1.09 -11.16 3.36
C LEU A 200 1.54 -11.18 4.81
N LEU A 201 0.64 -11.37 5.78
CA LEU A 201 1.00 -11.51 7.18
C LEU A 201 2.00 -12.65 7.38
N ASN A 202 1.72 -13.81 6.83
CA ASN A 202 2.61 -14.97 6.96
C ASN A 202 3.95 -14.74 6.22
N ALA A 203 3.96 -14.08 5.07
CA ALA A 203 5.18 -13.73 4.34
C ALA A 203 6.05 -12.71 5.11
N LEU A 204 5.43 -11.84 5.91
CA LEU A 204 6.08 -10.84 6.75
C LEU A 204 6.45 -11.35 8.16
N ASP A 205 6.45 -12.66 8.35
CA ASP A 205 6.76 -13.31 9.64
C ASP A 205 5.82 -12.89 10.80
N VAL A 206 4.57 -12.62 10.46
CA VAL A 206 3.47 -12.42 11.40
C VAL A 206 2.53 -13.62 11.30
N PRO A 207 2.87 -14.77 11.93
CA PRO A 207 2.16 -16.01 11.74
C PRO A 207 0.72 -15.88 12.20
N SER A 208 -0.20 -16.06 11.26
CA SER A 208 -1.63 -15.98 11.48
C SER A 208 -2.32 -17.18 10.84
N GLN A 209 -3.29 -17.74 11.55
CA GLN A 209 -4.11 -18.85 11.01
C GLN A 209 -5.32 -18.34 10.23
N GLN A 210 -5.77 -17.13 10.55
CA GLN A 210 -6.94 -16.52 9.96
C GLN A 210 -6.83 -14.99 10.01
N PHE A 211 -7.38 -14.31 9.02
CA PHE A 211 -7.58 -12.87 8.97
C PHE A 211 -8.98 -12.57 8.43
N SER A 212 -9.87 -11.98 9.26
CA SER A 212 -11.26 -11.70 8.91
C SER A 212 -11.99 -12.97 8.42
N ASP A 213 -12.51 -12.97 7.19
CA ASP A 213 -13.23 -14.05 6.52
C ASP A 213 -12.33 -14.94 5.65
N SER A 214 -11.00 -14.89 5.83
CA SER A 214 -10.07 -15.77 5.12
C SER A 214 -10.33 -17.25 5.40
N ASN A 215 -10.13 -18.11 4.42
CA ASN A 215 -10.39 -19.56 4.45
C ASN A 215 -9.23 -20.34 3.82
#